data_b1143a358aa0ad90e74f6c9aa6f01619
#
_entry.id   b1143a358aa0ad90e74f6c9aa6f01619
#
_cell.length_a   1.000
_cell.length_b   1.000
_cell.length_c   1.000
_cell.angle_alpha   90.00
_cell.angle_beta   90.00
_cell.angle_gamma   90.00
#
_symmetry.space_group_name_H-M   'P 1'
#
loop_
_entity.id
_entity.type
_entity.pdbx_description
1 polymer ?
#
loop_
_entity_poly.entity_id
_entity_poly.type
_entity_poly.pdbx_seq_one_letter_code
_entity_poly.pdbx_strand_id
1 'polypeptide(L)'
;MTFDHGDGVYLYTEDGTRYLDFTSGIGVTCLGHSHPSLVSALKEQAGKLWHCSNLFKIKGQETVANKIVENSFASSVFFCNSGAEAVEAGIKAVRKYFYAKNVNKFKIICVNNSFHGRTLGAISAAGQHKMLEGFGPHLEGFVHVDFNDLNALKRKVDNETAGILLETVQGEGGITPAKKDYLSGLKEIAKKNDLLLFFDEVQCGIGRTGKFLATEWVKGLEPDIVAIAKG
;
A
#
# COMPACT_ATOMS: atom_id res chain seq x y z
N MET A 1 19.47 9.30 -20.25
CA MET A 1 20.36 9.66 -19.13
C MET A 1 20.60 8.41 -18.32
N THR A 2 21.84 8.09 -18.00
CA THR A 2 22.23 6.92 -17.22
C THR A 2 22.94 7.38 -15.96
N PHE A 3 22.46 6.94 -14.80
CA PHE A 3 23.13 7.21 -13.53
C PHE A 3 24.03 6.04 -13.15
N ASP A 4 25.22 6.34 -12.65
CA ASP A 4 26.21 5.37 -12.18
C ASP A 4 26.05 5.10 -10.68
N HIS A 5 25.95 6.15 -9.88
CA HIS A 5 25.81 6.03 -8.43
C HIS A 5 24.98 7.16 -7.82
N GLY A 6 24.66 7.02 -6.53
CA GLY A 6 24.00 8.05 -5.75
C GLY A 6 24.63 8.21 -4.37
N ASP A 7 24.64 9.43 -3.86
CA ASP A 7 25.10 9.79 -2.51
C ASP A 7 24.18 10.83 -1.89
N GLY A 8 23.61 10.50 -0.74
CA GLY A 8 22.64 11.36 -0.07
C GLY A 8 21.45 11.71 -0.98
N VAL A 9 21.28 12.98 -1.28
CA VAL A 9 20.17 13.47 -2.13
C VAL A 9 20.57 13.64 -3.61
N TYR A 10 21.73 13.17 -4.01
CA TYR A 10 22.25 13.36 -5.35
C TYR A 10 22.43 12.05 -6.11
N LEU A 11 22.21 12.13 -7.42
CA LEU A 11 22.54 11.11 -8.41
C LEU A 11 23.67 11.62 -9.31
N TYR A 12 24.53 10.75 -9.75
CA TYR A 12 25.68 11.04 -10.59
C TYR A 12 25.67 10.18 -11.84
N THR A 13 25.93 10.81 -12.98
CA THR A 13 26.17 10.11 -14.24
C THR A 13 27.62 9.64 -14.34
N GLU A 14 27.93 8.75 -15.31
CA GLU A 14 29.29 8.22 -15.52
C GLU A 14 30.36 9.32 -15.77
N ASP A 15 29.94 10.44 -16.38
CA ASP A 15 30.84 11.62 -16.60
C ASP A 15 30.97 12.51 -15.37
N GLY A 16 30.39 12.14 -14.23
CA GLY A 16 30.46 12.87 -12.96
C GLY A 16 29.47 14.04 -12.84
N THR A 17 28.56 14.22 -13.80
CA THR A 17 27.54 15.28 -13.69
C THR A 17 26.58 14.94 -12.56
N ARG A 18 26.34 15.91 -11.66
CA ARG A 18 25.52 15.75 -10.45
C ARG A 18 24.10 16.30 -10.65
N TYR A 19 23.11 15.51 -10.24
CA TYR A 19 21.70 15.87 -10.25
C TYR A 19 21.08 15.75 -8.85
N LEU A 20 20.32 16.76 -8.45
CA LEU A 20 19.51 16.69 -7.22
C LEU A 20 18.28 15.82 -7.49
N ASP A 21 18.15 14.72 -6.74
CA ASP A 21 17.06 13.74 -6.92
C ASP A 21 15.81 14.12 -6.15
N PHE A 22 14.87 14.79 -6.81
CA PHE A 22 13.53 15.02 -6.28
C PHE A 22 12.55 13.87 -6.55
N THR A 23 12.93 12.86 -7.33
CA THR A 23 12.06 11.71 -7.60
C THR A 23 12.14 10.66 -6.50
N SER A 24 13.29 10.58 -5.84
CA SER A 24 13.53 9.66 -4.72
C SER A 24 13.10 8.20 -5.04
N GLY A 25 13.32 7.76 -6.30
CA GLY A 25 12.86 6.45 -6.76
C GLY A 25 11.33 6.30 -6.73
N ILE A 26 10.59 7.38 -6.93
CA ILE A 26 9.13 7.48 -6.76
C ILE A 26 8.72 7.24 -5.30
N GLY A 27 9.39 7.99 -4.39
CA GLY A 27 9.12 7.97 -2.95
C GLY A 27 9.65 6.73 -2.23
N VAL A 28 10.74 6.13 -2.70
CA VAL A 28 11.35 4.92 -2.11
C VAL A 28 12.56 5.25 -1.23
N THR A 29 13.48 6.10 -1.70
CA THR A 29 14.76 6.36 -1.03
C THR A 29 14.63 7.44 0.06
N CYS A 30 13.84 7.17 1.10
CA CYS A 30 13.55 8.17 2.14
C CYS A 30 14.78 8.61 2.95
N LEU A 31 15.82 7.78 3.06
CA LEU A 31 17.10 8.09 3.70
C LEU A 31 18.16 8.58 2.72
N GLY A 32 17.80 8.79 1.45
CA GLY A 32 18.74 9.11 0.39
C GLY A 32 19.49 7.88 -0.14
N HIS A 33 20.38 8.15 -1.10
CA HIS A 33 21.19 7.13 -1.74
C HIS A 33 22.38 6.74 -0.86
N SER A 34 22.73 5.47 -0.86
CA SER A 34 23.94 4.92 -0.23
C SER A 34 24.08 5.29 1.26
N HIS A 35 22.96 5.40 2.00
CA HIS A 35 23.01 5.77 3.42
C HIS A 35 23.93 4.82 4.19
N PRO A 36 24.94 5.36 4.94
CA PRO A 36 26.01 4.55 5.53
C PRO A 36 25.53 3.41 6.42
N SER A 37 24.50 3.64 7.25
CA SER A 37 23.92 2.61 8.12
C SER A 37 23.22 1.49 7.34
N LEU A 38 22.54 1.81 6.25
CA LEU A 38 21.89 0.80 5.39
C LEU A 38 22.93 -0.03 4.65
N VAL A 39 23.97 0.62 4.10
CA VAL A 39 25.08 -0.08 3.43
C VAL A 39 25.81 -1.00 4.40
N SER A 40 26.07 -0.55 5.64
CA SER A 40 26.70 -1.38 6.66
C SER A 40 25.84 -2.59 7.04
N ALA A 41 24.54 -2.38 7.28
CA ALA A 41 23.60 -3.46 7.62
C ALA A 41 23.47 -4.48 6.48
N LEU A 42 23.43 -4.02 5.22
CA LEU A 42 23.39 -4.90 4.05
C LEU A 42 24.65 -5.76 3.94
N LYS A 43 25.82 -5.15 4.08
CA LYS A 43 27.11 -5.86 4.04
C LYS A 43 27.21 -6.91 5.15
N GLU A 44 26.77 -6.60 6.36
CA GLU A 44 26.75 -7.52 7.47
C GLU A 44 25.80 -8.69 7.22
N GLN A 45 24.57 -8.39 6.78
CA GLN A 45 23.56 -9.44 6.54
C GLN A 45 23.90 -10.30 5.33
N ALA A 46 24.56 -9.75 4.31
CA ALA A 46 24.98 -10.48 3.12
C ALA A 46 25.94 -11.67 3.46
N GLY A 47 26.72 -11.53 4.52
CA GLY A 47 27.60 -12.61 5.02
C GLY A 47 26.92 -13.65 5.91
N LYS A 48 25.63 -13.52 6.22
CA LYS A 48 24.92 -14.39 7.18
C LYS A 48 23.87 -15.27 6.51
N LEU A 49 22.66 -14.75 6.33
CA LEU A 49 21.51 -15.50 5.87
C LEU A 49 20.71 -14.68 4.86
N TRP A 50 20.53 -15.22 3.66
CA TRP A 50 19.75 -14.58 2.60
C TRP A 50 18.30 -15.05 2.59
N HIS A 51 18.08 -16.37 2.76
CA HIS A 51 16.75 -16.96 2.76
C HIS A 51 16.78 -18.34 3.42
N CYS A 52 15.72 -18.69 4.13
CA CYS A 52 15.56 -20.03 4.71
C CYS A 52 14.12 -20.55 4.68
N SER A 53 13.25 -19.98 3.87
CA SER A 53 11.80 -20.27 3.81
C SER A 53 11.03 -19.78 5.06
N ASN A 54 9.72 -19.61 4.91
CA ASN A 54 8.79 -19.27 6.00
C ASN A 54 8.46 -20.47 6.93
N LEU A 55 9.05 -21.63 6.68
CA LEU A 55 9.00 -22.77 7.59
C LEU A 55 9.83 -22.52 8.86
N PHE A 56 10.74 -21.57 8.84
CA PHE A 56 11.62 -21.23 9.93
C PHE A 56 11.44 -19.77 10.35
N LYS A 57 11.74 -19.50 11.63
CA LYS A 57 11.74 -18.14 12.14
C LYS A 57 12.97 -17.37 11.66
N ILE A 58 12.76 -16.16 11.21
CA ILE A 58 13.82 -15.23 10.78
C ILE A 58 13.81 -14.06 11.76
N LYS A 59 14.86 -13.91 12.55
CA LYS A 59 14.96 -12.89 13.61
C LYS A 59 14.72 -11.46 13.10
N GLY A 60 15.23 -11.14 11.91
CA GLY A 60 15.02 -9.83 11.28
C GLY A 60 13.55 -9.53 11.00
N GLN A 61 12.79 -10.53 10.52
CA GLN A 61 11.36 -10.38 10.28
C GLN A 61 10.59 -10.15 11.58
N GLU A 62 10.89 -10.93 12.64
CA GLU A 62 10.26 -10.75 13.96
C GLU A 62 10.53 -9.34 14.51
N THR A 63 11.76 -8.85 14.39
CA THR A 63 12.15 -7.52 14.86
C THR A 63 11.37 -6.43 14.11
N VAL A 64 11.25 -6.53 12.78
CA VAL A 64 10.50 -5.55 11.98
C VAL A 64 9.01 -5.64 12.28
N ALA A 65 8.45 -6.85 12.37
CA ALA A 65 7.04 -7.04 12.71
C ALA A 65 6.68 -6.40 14.06
N ASN A 66 7.49 -6.63 15.09
CA ASN A 66 7.29 -6.02 16.41
C ASN A 66 7.33 -4.48 16.34
N LYS A 67 8.29 -3.91 15.61
CA LYS A 67 8.37 -2.45 15.43
C LYS A 67 7.15 -1.87 14.70
N ILE A 68 6.62 -2.58 13.70
CA ILE A 68 5.40 -2.16 13.01
C ILE A 68 4.20 -2.20 13.97
N VAL A 69 4.04 -3.27 14.73
CA VAL A 69 2.96 -3.42 15.72
C VAL A 69 3.07 -2.37 16.83
N GLU A 70 4.25 -2.10 17.35
CA GLU A 70 4.49 -1.09 18.39
C GLU A 70 4.18 0.34 17.93
N ASN A 71 4.28 0.62 16.63
CA ASN A 71 4.10 1.96 16.05
C ASN A 71 2.81 2.12 15.24
N SER A 72 1.89 1.16 15.29
CA SER A 72 0.63 1.21 14.54
C SER A 72 -0.52 0.56 15.30
N PHE A 73 -1.70 0.56 14.71
CA PHE A 73 -2.88 -0.18 15.21
C PHE A 73 -2.78 -1.70 14.98
N ALA A 74 -1.86 -2.15 14.12
CA ALA A 74 -1.78 -3.54 13.69
C ALA A 74 -1.43 -4.50 14.83
N SER A 75 -2.03 -5.68 14.83
CA SER A 75 -1.71 -6.77 15.77
C SER A 75 -0.83 -7.86 15.16
N SER A 76 -0.70 -7.87 13.83
CA SER A 76 0.11 -8.84 13.10
C SER A 76 0.59 -8.29 11.77
N VAL A 77 1.68 -8.87 11.24
CA VAL A 77 2.32 -8.46 9.99
C VAL A 77 2.52 -9.68 9.10
N PHE A 78 2.16 -9.55 7.83
CA PHE A 78 2.47 -10.51 6.78
C PHE A 78 3.51 -9.91 5.84
N PHE A 79 4.61 -10.62 5.60
CA PHE A 79 5.67 -10.18 4.72
C PHE A 79 5.53 -10.76 3.31
N CYS A 80 5.75 -9.91 2.32
CA CYS A 80 5.81 -10.24 0.89
C CYS A 80 6.94 -9.45 0.21
N ASN A 81 7.10 -9.58 -1.11
CA ASN A 81 8.27 -9.04 -1.80
C ASN A 81 8.08 -7.64 -2.39
N SER A 82 6.84 -7.16 -2.48
CA SER A 82 6.55 -5.88 -3.11
C SER A 82 5.23 -5.28 -2.61
N GLY A 83 5.04 -3.98 -2.86
CA GLY A 83 3.75 -3.31 -2.60
C GLY A 83 2.59 -3.93 -3.39
N ALA A 84 2.84 -4.37 -4.64
CA ALA A 84 1.82 -5.06 -5.44
C ALA A 84 1.39 -6.38 -4.78
N GLU A 85 2.34 -7.16 -4.27
CA GLU A 85 2.03 -8.39 -3.52
C GLU A 85 1.32 -8.09 -2.19
N ALA A 86 1.66 -6.99 -1.52
CA ALA A 86 0.96 -6.57 -0.31
C ALA A 86 -0.51 -6.24 -0.59
N VAL A 87 -0.79 -5.54 -1.69
CA VAL A 87 -2.17 -5.26 -2.13
C VAL A 87 -2.90 -6.55 -2.52
N GLU A 88 -2.28 -7.44 -3.28
CA GLU A 88 -2.86 -8.75 -3.63
C GLU A 88 -3.18 -9.58 -2.38
N ALA A 89 -2.28 -9.59 -1.39
CA ALA A 89 -2.51 -10.25 -0.12
C ALA A 89 -3.71 -9.65 0.62
N GLY A 90 -3.83 -8.32 0.64
CA GLY A 90 -4.97 -7.62 1.24
C GLY A 90 -6.30 -7.93 0.54
N ILE A 91 -6.35 -7.91 -0.80
CA ILE A 91 -7.53 -8.31 -1.59
C ILE A 91 -7.95 -9.75 -1.24
N LYS A 92 -6.99 -10.66 -1.20
CA LYS A 92 -7.24 -12.06 -0.83
C LYS A 92 -7.72 -12.19 0.62
N ALA A 93 -7.13 -11.43 1.55
CA ALA A 93 -7.53 -11.44 2.95
C ALA A 93 -8.98 -10.97 3.13
N VAL A 94 -9.38 -9.86 2.47
CA VAL A 94 -10.77 -9.37 2.47
C VAL A 94 -11.74 -10.46 2.01
N ARG A 95 -11.48 -11.09 0.86
CA ARG A 95 -12.35 -12.14 0.31
C ARG A 95 -12.36 -13.38 1.20
N LYS A 96 -11.19 -13.82 1.69
CA LYS A 96 -11.06 -15.02 2.53
C LYS A 96 -11.74 -14.86 3.89
N TYR A 97 -11.75 -13.66 4.46
CA TYR A 97 -12.40 -13.36 5.73
C TYR A 97 -13.91 -13.70 5.69
N PHE A 98 -14.62 -13.23 4.67
CA PHE A 98 -16.05 -13.51 4.53
C PHE A 98 -16.33 -14.94 4.10
N TYR A 99 -15.51 -15.51 3.24
CA TYR A 99 -15.60 -16.93 2.89
C TYR A 99 -15.49 -17.83 4.13
N ALA A 100 -14.54 -17.56 5.02
CA ALA A 100 -14.35 -18.33 6.25
C ALA A 100 -15.53 -18.22 7.23
N LYS A 101 -16.31 -17.15 7.12
CA LYS A 101 -17.54 -16.94 7.89
C LYS A 101 -18.81 -17.48 7.20
N ASN A 102 -18.69 -18.12 6.05
CA ASN A 102 -19.81 -18.55 5.19
C ASN A 102 -20.73 -17.39 4.79
N VAL A 103 -20.19 -16.19 4.57
CA VAL A 103 -20.91 -15.01 4.12
C VAL A 103 -20.55 -14.74 2.65
N ASN A 104 -21.54 -14.59 1.79
CA ASN A 104 -21.33 -14.33 0.36
C ASN A 104 -21.02 -12.85 0.10
N LYS A 105 -19.84 -12.41 0.58
CA LYS A 105 -19.28 -11.08 0.30
C LYS A 105 -17.91 -11.24 -0.35
N PHE A 106 -17.71 -10.63 -1.50
CA PHE A 106 -16.45 -10.72 -2.27
C PHE A 106 -16.12 -9.46 -3.07
N LYS A 107 -17.10 -8.56 -3.26
CA LYS A 107 -16.90 -7.31 -3.98
C LYS A 107 -16.10 -6.32 -3.14
N ILE A 108 -15.17 -5.64 -3.77
CA ILE A 108 -14.38 -4.58 -3.16
C ILE A 108 -14.68 -3.27 -3.89
N ILE A 109 -15.13 -2.26 -3.16
CA ILE A 109 -15.28 -0.92 -3.72
C ILE A 109 -13.91 -0.28 -3.75
N CYS A 110 -13.50 0.15 -4.94
CA CYS A 110 -12.22 0.80 -5.21
C CYS A 110 -12.45 2.23 -5.71
N VAL A 111 -11.39 3.01 -5.76
CA VAL A 111 -11.45 4.41 -6.15
C VAL A 111 -10.78 4.61 -7.51
N ASN A 112 -11.43 5.37 -8.39
CA ASN A 112 -10.87 5.72 -9.69
C ASN A 112 -9.53 6.46 -9.55
N ASN A 113 -8.65 6.29 -10.54
CA ASN A 113 -7.32 6.89 -10.61
C ASN A 113 -6.37 6.45 -9.49
N SER A 114 -6.60 5.30 -8.87
CA SER A 114 -5.69 4.70 -7.90
C SER A 114 -4.54 3.97 -8.57
N PHE A 115 -3.45 3.78 -7.81
CA PHE A 115 -2.34 2.94 -8.23
C PHE A 115 -2.04 1.89 -7.14
N HIS A 116 -2.30 0.63 -7.45
CA HIS A 116 -2.17 -0.50 -6.51
C HIS A 116 -1.10 -1.53 -6.94
N GLY A 117 -0.38 -1.27 -8.01
CA GLY A 117 0.59 -2.19 -8.61
C GLY A 117 0.26 -2.55 -10.05
N ARG A 118 0.97 -3.54 -10.59
CA ARG A 118 0.88 -3.94 -12.01
C ARG A 118 0.44 -5.40 -12.21
N THR A 119 0.07 -6.14 -11.16
CA THR A 119 -0.55 -7.46 -11.28
C THR A 119 -1.98 -7.34 -11.81
N LEU A 120 -2.54 -8.43 -12.36
CA LEU A 120 -3.91 -8.39 -12.92
C LEU A 120 -4.95 -7.98 -11.87
N GLY A 121 -4.81 -8.43 -10.60
CA GLY A 121 -5.69 -7.99 -9.52
C GLY A 121 -5.50 -6.52 -9.17
N ALA A 122 -4.26 -6.06 -9.05
CA ALA A 122 -3.94 -4.68 -8.73
C ALA A 122 -4.45 -3.69 -9.80
N ILE A 123 -4.25 -3.99 -11.11
CA ILE A 123 -4.76 -3.13 -12.19
C ILE A 123 -6.29 -3.18 -12.30
N SER A 124 -6.92 -4.33 -11.97
CA SER A 124 -8.38 -4.42 -11.91
C SER A 124 -8.96 -3.57 -10.78
N ALA A 125 -8.24 -3.41 -9.67
CA ALA A 125 -8.63 -2.57 -8.55
C ALA A 125 -8.34 -1.07 -8.77
N ALA A 126 -7.40 -0.70 -9.64
CA ALA A 126 -6.89 0.68 -9.77
C ALA A 126 -7.88 1.68 -10.40
N GLY A 127 -8.89 1.23 -11.14
CA GLY A 127 -9.85 2.11 -11.80
C GLY A 127 -9.25 3.04 -12.88
N GLN A 128 -8.16 2.60 -13.52
CA GLN A 128 -7.49 3.31 -14.59
C GLN A 128 -7.59 2.54 -15.91
N HIS A 129 -8.39 3.00 -16.85
CA HIS A 129 -8.59 2.35 -18.15
C HIS A 129 -7.28 2.06 -18.89
N LYS A 130 -6.37 3.02 -18.90
CA LYS A 130 -5.07 2.87 -19.57
C LYS A 130 -4.24 1.69 -19.04
N MET A 131 -4.39 1.34 -17.77
CA MET A 131 -3.67 0.20 -17.17
C MET A 131 -4.30 -1.14 -17.52
N LEU A 132 -5.56 -1.14 -17.91
CA LEU A 132 -6.34 -2.34 -18.24
C LEU A 132 -6.27 -2.71 -19.73
N GLU A 133 -5.90 -1.77 -20.57
CA GLU A 133 -5.88 -1.94 -22.03
C GLU A 133 -4.95 -3.08 -22.45
N GLY A 134 -5.49 -4.06 -23.15
CA GLY A 134 -4.76 -5.24 -23.64
C GLY A 134 -4.58 -6.36 -22.60
N PHE A 135 -5.05 -6.20 -21.35
CA PHE A 135 -4.88 -7.19 -20.28
C PHE A 135 -6.18 -7.86 -19.81
N GLY A 136 -7.19 -7.91 -20.70
CA GLY A 136 -8.46 -8.61 -20.41
C GLY A 136 -8.34 -10.16 -20.49
N PRO A 137 -9.30 -10.90 -19.92
CA PRO A 137 -10.42 -10.41 -19.11
C PRO A 137 -9.97 -9.91 -17.73
N HIS A 138 -10.64 -8.85 -17.24
CA HIS A 138 -10.32 -8.28 -15.94
C HIS A 138 -10.84 -9.17 -14.81
N LEU A 139 -10.16 -9.11 -13.66
CA LEU A 139 -10.62 -9.80 -12.47
C LEU A 139 -11.93 -9.16 -11.96
N GLU A 140 -12.95 -9.96 -11.83
CA GLU A 140 -14.28 -9.52 -11.37
C GLU A 140 -14.33 -9.23 -9.86
N GLY A 141 -15.37 -8.49 -9.46
CA GLY A 141 -15.64 -8.16 -8.07
C GLY A 141 -15.02 -6.84 -7.61
N PHE A 142 -14.55 -6.00 -8.53
CA PHE A 142 -14.17 -4.62 -8.23
C PHE A 142 -15.23 -3.65 -8.74
N VAL A 143 -15.63 -2.71 -7.89
CA VAL A 143 -16.63 -1.67 -8.16
C VAL A 143 -15.97 -0.31 -7.96
N HIS A 144 -15.93 0.53 -8.97
CA HIS A 144 -15.21 1.80 -8.91
C HIS A 144 -16.14 2.99 -8.65
N VAL A 145 -15.65 3.94 -7.86
CA VAL A 145 -16.28 5.22 -7.54
C VAL A 145 -15.25 6.34 -7.61
N ASP A 146 -15.70 7.57 -7.70
CA ASP A 146 -14.80 8.71 -7.69
C ASP A 146 -14.24 8.99 -6.28
N PHE A 147 -12.99 9.44 -6.25
CA PHE A 147 -12.31 9.78 -5.00
C PHE A 147 -12.98 10.96 -4.30
N ASN A 148 -13.10 10.88 -2.98
CA ASN A 148 -13.78 11.87 -2.16
C ASN A 148 -15.31 12.03 -2.43
N ASP A 149 -15.95 11.08 -3.12
CA ASP A 149 -17.41 11.01 -3.26
C ASP A 149 -18.01 9.91 -2.35
N LEU A 150 -18.31 10.31 -1.12
CA LEU A 150 -18.93 9.41 -0.12
C LEU A 150 -20.34 8.96 -0.53
N ASN A 151 -21.08 9.79 -1.26
CA ASN A 151 -22.43 9.48 -1.70
C ASN A 151 -22.43 8.45 -2.83
N ALA A 152 -21.51 8.58 -3.80
CA ALA A 152 -21.32 7.54 -4.81
C ALA A 152 -20.95 6.21 -4.17
N LEU A 153 -20.03 6.20 -3.20
CA LEU A 153 -19.64 5.00 -2.48
C LEU A 153 -20.83 4.36 -1.76
N LYS A 154 -21.63 5.14 -1.02
CA LYS A 154 -22.83 4.64 -0.32
C LYS A 154 -23.82 3.95 -1.29
N ARG A 155 -24.02 4.50 -2.49
CA ARG A 155 -24.91 3.92 -3.48
C ARG A 155 -24.43 2.59 -4.07
N LYS A 156 -23.12 2.32 -3.98
CA LYS A 156 -22.50 1.10 -4.52
C LYS A 156 -22.38 -0.03 -3.52
N VAL A 157 -22.62 0.24 -2.23
CA VAL A 157 -22.65 -0.82 -1.22
C VAL A 157 -23.89 -1.70 -1.42
N ASP A 158 -23.67 -3.00 -1.54
CA ASP A 158 -24.70 -4.03 -1.64
C ASP A 158 -24.40 -5.19 -0.68
N ASN A 159 -25.23 -6.25 -0.72
CA ASN A 159 -25.10 -7.42 0.16
C ASN A 159 -23.88 -8.31 -0.15
N GLU A 160 -23.25 -8.14 -1.31
CA GLU A 160 -22.04 -8.87 -1.70
C GLU A 160 -20.75 -8.04 -1.47
N THR A 161 -20.90 -6.78 -1.03
CA THR A 161 -19.75 -5.91 -0.74
C THR A 161 -19.00 -6.42 0.48
N ALA A 162 -17.71 -6.71 0.31
CA ALA A 162 -16.80 -7.22 1.33
C ALA A 162 -15.96 -6.11 1.97
N GLY A 163 -15.51 -5.13 1.18
CA GLY A 163 -14.60 -4.10 1.70
C GLY A 163 -14.45 -2.91 0.78
N ILE A 164 -13.67 -1.96 1.26
CA ILE A 164 -13.32 -0.73 0.54
C ILE A 164 -11.80 -0.65 0.49
N LEU A 165 -11.23 -0.50 -0.72
CA LEU A 165 -9.79 -0.32 -0.95
C LEU A 165 -9.53 1.07 -1.52
N LEU A 166 -8.63 1.81 -0.88
CA LEU A 166 -8.20 3.13 -1.34
C LEU A 166 -6.82 3.50 -0.82
N GLU A 167 -6.21 4.51 -1.45
CA GLU A 167 -5.03 5.21 -0.94
C GLU A 167 -5.48 6.36 -0.01
N THR A 168 -4.77 6.59 1.10
CA THR A 168 -5.02 7.80 1.94
C THR A 168 -4.63 9.08 1.20
N VAL A 169 -3.60 9.00 0.36
CA VAL A 169 -3.20 10.04 -0.60
C VAL A 169 -2.96 9.33 -1.92
N GLN A 170 -3.76 9.64 -2.94
CA GLN A 170 -3.52 9.13 -4.30
C GLN A 170 -2.22 9.72 -4.85
N GLY A 171 -1.15 8.92 -4.93
CA GLY A 171 0.14 9.35 -5.44
C GLY A 171 0.11 9.57 -6.95
N GLU A 172 -0.06 8.52 -7.71
CA GLU A 172 -0.13 8.54 -9.19
C GLU A 172 -1.37 9.28 -9.72
N GLY A 173 -2.39 9.40 -8.90
CA GLY A 173 -3.61 10.18 -9.19
C GLY A 173 -3.46 11.69 -9.01
N GLY A 174 -2.23 12.21 -8.89
CA GLY A 174 -1.94 13.66 -8.85
C GLY A 174 -1.66 14.22 -7.45
N ILE A 175 -1.17 13.41 -6.53
CA ILE A 175 -0.88 13.77 -5.12
C ILE A 175 -2.12 14.35 -4.45
N THR A 176 -3.23 13.64 -4.58
CA THR A 176 -4.53 14.09 -4.10
C THR A 176 -4.83 13.45 -2.74
N PRO A 177 -4.93 14.23 -1.64
CA PRO A 177 -5.27 13.68 -0.32
C PRO A 177 -6.77 13.38 -0.20
N ALA A 178 -7.10 12.34 0.54
CA ALA A 178 -8.47 12.10 0.96
C ALA A 178 -8.91 13.16 1.96
N LYS A 179 -10.15 13.65 1.81
CA LYS A 179 -10.76 14.59 2.76
C LYS A 179 -11.02 13.89 4.09
N LYS A 180 -10.80 14.59 5.21
CA LYS A 180 -11.02 14.01 6.55
C LYS A 180 -12.45 13.51 6.74
N ASP A 181 -13.44 14.29 6.31
CA ASP A 181 -14.85 13.91 6.42
C ASP A 181 -15.18 12.68 5.55
N TYR A 182 -14.54 12.55 4.39
CA TYR A 182 -14.65 11.37 3.55
C TYR A 182 -14.11 10.13 4.28
N LEU A 183 -12.91 10.20 4.82
CA LEU A 183 -12.29 9.10 5.57
C LEU A 183 -13.11 8.70 6.81
N SER A 184 -13.61 9.69 7.57
CA SER A 184 -14.50 9.43 8.71
C SER A 184 -15.80 8.76 8.27
N GLY A 185 -16.38 9.21 7.17
CA GLY A 185 -17.59 8.63 6.60
C GLY A 185 -17.39 7.20 6.09
N LEU A 186 -16.20 6.87 5.56
CA LEU A 186 -15.87 5.48 5.17
C LEU A 186 -15.92 4.54 6.36
N LYS A 187 -15.36 4.95 7.51
CA LYS A 187 -15.40 4.17 8.75
C LYS A 187 -16.84 3.86 9.18
N GLU A 188 -17.71 4.85 9.13
CA GLU A 188 -19.12 4.65 9.49
C GLU A 188 -19.86 3.73 8.51
N ILE A 189 -19.61 3.90 7.20
CA ILE A 189 -20.19 3.01 6.19
C ILE A 189 -19.71 1.58 6.39
N ALA A 190 -18.41 1.38 6.60
CA ALA A 190 -17.83 0.07 6.80
C ALA A 190 -18.43 -0.61 8.04
N LYS A 191 -18.49 0.09 9.17
CA LYS A 191 -19.09 -0.42 10.41
C LYS A 191 -20.56 -0.78 10.24
N LYS A 192 -21.35 0.09 9.59
CA LYS A 192 -22.80 -0.12 9.39
C LYS A 192 -23.11 -1.33 8.53
N ASN A 193 -22.26 -1.63 7.55
CA ASN A 193 -22.52 -2.67 6.54
C ASN A 193 -21.63 -3.90 6.72
N ASP A 194 -20.88 -4.03 7.81
CA ASP A 194 -19.91 -5.10 8.05
C ASP A 194 -18.98 -5.26 6.85
N LEU A 195 -18.22 -4.18 6.52
CA LEU A 195 -17.21 -4.14 5.46
C LEU A 195 -15.84 -4.00 6.09
N LEU A 196 -14.82 -4.54 5.43
CA LEU A 196 -13.43 -4.32 5.81
C LEU A 196 -12.88 -3.06 5.14
N LEU A 197 -12.17 -2.24 5.92
CA LEU A 197 -11.39 -1.11 5.41
C LEU A 197 -9.97 -1.57 5.10
N PHE A 198 -9.59 -1.45 3.85
CA PHE A 198 -8.26 -1.74 3.38
C PHE A 198 -7.61 -0.48 2.79
N PHE A 199 -6.54 0.00 3.42
CA PHE A 199 -5.79 1.16 2.95
C PHE A 199 -4.49 0.75 2.29
N ASP A 200 -4.26 1.27 1.10
CA ASP A 200 -2.97 1.19 0.42
C ASP A 200 -2.11 2.39 0.86
N GLU A 201 -1.17 2.12 1.74
CA GLU A 201 -0.18 3.10 2.20
C GLU A 201 1.23 2.78 1.68
N VAL A 202 1.32 2.05 0.58
CA VAL A 202 2.59 1.72 -0.08
C VAL A 202 3.40 2.97 -0.39
N GLN A 203 2.77 4.07 -0.77
CA GLN A 203 3.47 5.32 -1.07
C GLN A 203 3.36 6.36 0.06
N CYS A 204 2.23 6.45 0.74
CA CYS A 204 2.00 7.51 1.73
C CYS A 204 2.30 7.10 3.17
N GLY A 205 2.56 5.81 3.44
CA GLY A 205 2.96 5.30 4.75
C GLY A 205 4.44 5.48 5.07
N ILE A 206 4.89 4.80 6.10
CA ILE A 206 6.28 4.74 6.59
C ILE A 206 6.90 6.13 6.72
N GLY A 207 6.17 7.08 7.35
CA GLY A 207 6.69 8.42 7.63
C GLY A 207 6.55 9.43 6.48
N ARG A 208 6.13 9.05 5.26
CA ARG A 208 6.06 9.94 4.10
C ARG A 208 5.24 11.21 4.35
N THR A 209 4.17 11.12 5.11
CA THR A 209 3.28 12.24 5.44
C THR A 209 3.55 12.85 6.82
N GLY A 210 4.61 12.43 7.51
CA GLY A 210 4.97 12.88 8.85
C GLY A 210 4.33 12.08 9.99
N LYS A 211 3.63 11.01 9.67
CA LYS A 211 3.12 9.98 10.59
C LYS A 211 3.58 8.61 10.10
N PHE A 212 3.65 7.61 10.99
CA PHE A 212 4.01 6.26 10.58
C PHE A 212 3.05 5.74 9.50
N LEU A 213 1.73 5.88 9.73
CA LEU A 213 0.71 5.67 8.71
C LEU A 213 -0.02 6.99 8.42
N ALA A 214 -0.36 7.25 7.15
CA ALA A 214 -1.08 8.44 6.76
C ALA A 214 -2.51 8.47 7.32
N THR A 215 -3.12 7.31 7.59
CA THR A 215 -4.41 7.18 8.28
C THR A 215 -4.43 7.81 9.67
N GLU A 216 -3.28 7.93 10.36
CA GLU A 216 -3.17 8.55 11.70
C GLU A 216 -3.50 10.06 11.72
N TRP A 217 -3.52 10.72 10.55
CA TRP A 217 -3.98 12.11 10.47
C TRP A 217 -5.48 12.27 10.74
N VAL A 218 -6.24 11.17 10.74
CA VAL A 218 -7.66 11.16 11.09
C VAL A 218 -7.85 10.36 12.38
N LYS A 219 -8.13 11.08 13.47
CA LYS A 219 -8.26 10.47 14.80
C LYS A 219 -9.28 9.32 14.81
N GLY A 220 -8.82 8.17 15.26
CA GLY A 220 -9.65 6.97 15.39
C GLY A 220 -9.98 6.28 14.08
N LEU A 221 -9.33 6.63 12.98
CA LEU A 221 -9.39 5.87 11.73
C LEU A 221 -8.37 4.72 11.82
N GLU A 222 -8.86 3.55 12.16
CA GLU A 222 -8.08 2.32 12.19
C GLU A 222 -8.63 1.40 11.12
N PRO A 223 -7.88 1.14 10.04
CA PRO A 223 -8.29 0.17 9.03
C PRO A 223 -8.16 -1.26 9.54
N ASP A 224 -8.84 -2.20 8.87
CA ASP A 224 -8.70 -3.63 9.15
C ASP A 224 -7.41 -4.19 8.51
N ILE A 225 -7.02 -3.62 7.37
CA ILE A 225 -5.84 -4.01 6.60
C ILE A 225 -5.13 -2.76 6.10
N VAL A 226 -3.79 -2.77 6.16
CA VAL A 226 -2.97 -1.75 5.51
C VAL A 226 -1.83 -2.41 4.74
N ALA A 227 -1.65 -2.02 3.48
CA ALA A 227 -0.48 -2.39 2.69
C ALA A 227 0.58 -1.30 2.82
N ILE A 228 1.80 -1.68 3.15
CA ILE A 228 2.97 -0.79 3.24
C ILE A 228 4.12 -1.35 2.42
N ALA A 229 4.90 -0.47 1.83
CA ALA A 229 6.17 -0.77 1.16
C ALA A 229 6.93 0.55 0.95
N LYS A 230 7.87 0.59 0.00
CA LYS A 230 8.71 1.77 -0.22
C LYS A 230 9.41 2.19 1.09
N GLY A 231 9.82 3.44 1.24
CA GLY A 231 10.22 4.03 2.52
C GLY A 231 11.40 3.43 3.27
#